data_384901f4f34a11284517ab47825f1700
#
_entry.id   384901f4f34a11284517ab47825f1700
#
_cell.length_a   1.000
_cell.length_b   1.000
_cell.length_c   1.000
_cell.angle_alpha   90.00
_cell.angle_beta   90.00
_cell.angle_gamma   90.00
#
_symmetry.space_group_name_H-M   'P 1'
#
loop_
_entity.id
_entity.type
_entity.pdbx_description
1 polymer ?
#
loop_
_entity_poly.entity_id
_entity_poly.type
_entity_poly.pdbx_seq_one_letter_code
_entity_poly.pdbx_strand_id
1 'polypeptide(L)'
;MIETKDLILDKANLSDYKKMYENVWCHEESARYMYWSVTTNEEDAYARMERTINFQKDHDTYLIYEKQSGEPIGFAGMELVKEGVCEETGICLGPKFIHKGYGKQVLNALIIRAREVYHADTLLYSARENNIASRSLASSMGFEQYSEEMKEDPRDSSVYKMLHFKKKIG
;
A
#
# COMPACT_ATOMS: atom_id res chain seq x y z
N MET A 1 -6.31 11.49 -8.72
CA MET A 1 -4.84 11.78 -8.66
C MET A 1 -4.54 12.52 -7.38
N ILE A 2 -3.51 12.10 -6.64
CA ILE A 2 -3.02 12.76 -5.42
C ILE A 2 -1.53 13.03 -5.63
N GLU A 3 -1.09 14.26 -5.39
CA GLU A 3 0.31 14.63 -5.52
C GLU A 3 0.97 14.84 -4.16
N THR A 4 2.24 14.40 -4.06
CA THR A 4 3.13 14.70 -2.94
C THR A 4 4.37 15.42 -3.47
N LYS A 5 5.37 15.61 -2.62
CA LYS A 5 6.64 16.22 -3.04
C LYS A 5 7.29 15.46 -4.21
N ASP A 6 7.45 14.15 -4.08
CA ASP A 6 8.22 13.33 -5.02
C ASP A 6 7.36 12.32 -5.79
N LEU A 7 6.08 12.15 -5.42
CA LEU A 7 5.22 11.09 -5.92
C LEU A 7 3.89 11.59 -6.46
N ILE A 8 3.30 10.76 -7.33
CA ILE A 8 1.90 10.87 -7.77
C ILE A 8 1.22 9.53 -7.46
N LEU A 9 0.09 9.56 -6.78
CA LEU A 9 -0.80 8.42 -6.60
C LEU A 9 -1.95 8.57 -7.61
N ASP A 10 -2.06 7.65 -8.55
CA ASP A 10 -3.09 7.72 -9.59
C ASP A 10 -3.59 6.33 -9.97
N LYS A 11 -4.67 6.30 -10.72
CA LYS A 11 -5.25 5.05 -11.23
C LYS A 11 -4.30 4.40 -12.23
N ALA A 12 -4.28 3.07 -12.23
CA ALA A 12 -3.42 2.28 -13.10
C ALA A 12 -3.76 2.48 -14.58
N ASN A 13 -2.73 2.48 -15.40
CA ASN A 13 -2.83 2.44 -16.86
C ASN A 13 -2.27 1.11 -17.35
N LEU A 14 -2.90 0.51 -18.36
CA LEU A 14 -2.48 -0.79 -18.88
C LEU A 14 -1.03 -0.77 -19.39
N SER A 15 -0.58 0.34 -19.96
CA SER A 15 0.78 0.51 -20.45
C SER A 15 1.87 0.37 -19.36
N ASP A 16 1.49 0.47 -18.11
CA ASP A 16 2.43 0.43 -16.97
C ASP A 16 2.78 -1.00 -16.52
N TYR A 17 2.16 -2.04 -17.11
CA TYR A 17 2.32 -3.41 -16.63
C TYR A 17 3.77 -3.89 -16.61
N LYS A 18 4.57 -3.53 -17.62
CA LYS A 18 5.99 -3.93 -17.66
C LYS A 18 6.80 -3.30 -16.55
N LYS A 19 6.60 -2.00 -16.31
CA LYS A 19 7.30 -1.29 -15.24
C LYS A 19 6.86 -1.73 -13.86
N MET A 20 5.59 -2.00 -13.65
CA MET A 20 5.12 -2.62 -12.40
C MET A 20 5.71 -4.02 -12.20
N TYR A 21 5.81 -4.82 -13.24
CA TYR A 21 6.48 -6.10 -13.20
C TYR A 21 7.95 -5.96 -12.78
N GLU A 22 8.71 -5.13 -13.49
CA GLU A 22 10.14 -4.90 -13.25
C GLU A 22 10.41 -4.27 -11.86
N ASN A 23 9.62 -3.30 -11.46
CA ASN A 23 9.86 -2.52 -10.26
C ASN A 23 9.29 -3.14 -8.98
N VAL A 24 8.20 -3.91 -9.06
CA VAL A 24 7.45 -4.38 -7.89
C VAL A 24 7.13 -5.86 -7.93
N TRP A 25 6.42 -6.33 -8.95
CA TRP A 25 5.72 -7.61 -8.90
C TRP A 25 6.61 -8.85 -9.06
N CYS A 26 7.80 -8.72 -9.63
CA CYS A 26 8.75 -9.83 -9.77
C CYS A 26 9.65 -10.01 -8.52
N HIS A 27 9.52 -9.16 -7.51
CA HIS A 27 10.42 -9.16 -6.36
C HIS A 27 9.80 -9.84 -5.14
N GLU A 28 10.50 -10.84 -4.61
CA GLU A 28 10.12 -11.53 -3.36
C GLU A 28 10.01 -10.55 -2.18
N GLU A 29 10.87 -9.55 -2.12
CA GLU A 29 10.87 -8.52 -1.07
C GLU A 29 9.56 -7.73 -1.06
N SER A 30 8.99 -7.45 -2.22
CA SER A 30 7.71 -6.75 -2.34
C SER A 30 6.53 -7.62 -1.90
N ALA A 31 6.60 -8.93 -2.13
CA ALA A 31 5.54 -9.89 -1.80
C ALA A 31 5.61 -10.39 -0.35
N ARG A 32 6.75 -10.25 0.32
CA ARG A 32 7.07 -10.93 1.59
C ARG A 32 5.98 -10.82 2.66
N TYR A 33 5.43 -9.64 2.86
CA TYR A 33 4.42 -9.38 3.89
C TYR A 33 3.02 -9.15 3.32
N MET A 34 2.82 -9.46 2.05
CA MET A 34 1.55 -9.33 1.33
C MET A 34 0.87 -10.69 1.18
N TYR A 35 -0.33 -10.69 0.62
CA TYR A 35 -1.07 -11.92 0.32
C TYR A 35 -0.97 -12.36 -1.15
N TRP A 36 -0.19 -11.66 -1.94
CA TRP A 36 0.07 -12.03 -3.33
C TRP A 36 1.44 -12.68 -3.49
N SER A 37 1.56 -13.55 -4.47
CA SER A 37 2.82 -14.18 -4.86
C SER A 37 3.48 -13.40 -6.00
N VAL A 38 4.80 -13.53 -6.15
CA VAL A 38 5.52 -12.87 -7.23
C VAL A 38 4.96 -13.26 -8.60
N THR A 39 4.93 -12.27 -9.49
CA THR A 39 4.63 -12.47 -10.91
C THR A 39 5.92 -12.92 -11.61
N THR A 40 5.85 -13.97 -12.41
CA THR A 40 7.05 -14.64 -12.95
C THR A 40 7.34 -14.34 -14.41
N ASN A 41 6.40 -13.70 -15.13
CA ASN A 41 6.53 -13.36 -16.54
C ASN A 41 5.66 -12.16 -16.92
N GLU A 42 5.93 -11.58 -18.09
CA GLU A 42 5.22 -10.38 -18.56
C GLU A 42 3.75 -10.64 -18.91
N GLU A 43 3.39 -11.84 -19.37
CA GLU A 43 2.01 -12.19 -19.69
C GLU A 43 1.13 -12.16 -18.43
N ASP A 44 1.60 -12.75 -17.35
CA ASP A 44 0.93 -12.72 -16.06
C ASP A 44 0.87 -11.29 -15.49
N ALA A 45 1.92 -10.49 -15.73
CA ALA A 45 1.93 -9.08 -15.34
C ALA A 45 0.87 -8.26 -16.09
N TYR A 46 0.70 -8.51 -17.37
CA TYR A 46 -0.36 -7.88 -18.18
C TYR A 46 -1.74 -8.22 -17.61
N ALA A 47 -2.02 -9.51 -17.41
CA ALA A 47 -3.29 -9.96 -16.83
C ALA A 47 -3.51 -9.40 -15.42
N ARG A 48 -2.45 -9.29 -14.63
CA ARG A 48 -2.51 -8.65 -13.30
C ARG A 48 -2.87 -7.18 -13.38
N MET A 49 -2.30 -6.44 -14.35
CA MET A 49 -2.64 -5.04 -14.56
C MET A 49 -4.11 -4.86 -14.95
N GLU A 50 -4.65 -5.72 -15.80
CA GLU A 50 -6.09 -5.68 -16.16
C GLU A 50 -6.97 -5.86 -14.91
N ARG A 51 -6.64 -6.83 -14.04
CA ARG A 51 -7.35 -7.02 -12.77
C ARG A 51 -7.20 -5.82 -11.83
N THR A 52 -6.01 -5.23 -11.76
CA THR A 52 -5.74 -4.02 -10.96
C THR A 52 -6.60 -2.84 -11.43
N ILE A 53 -6.64 -2.59 -12.72
CA ILE A 53 -7.46 -1.52 -13.31
C ILE A 53 -8.94 -1.73 -12.98
N ASN A 54 -9.42 -2.97 -13.14
CA ASN A 54 -10.81 -3.29 -12.87
C ASN A 54 -11.16 -3.11 -11.38
N PHE A 55 -10.29 -3.58 -10.48
CA PHE A 55 -10.44 -3.41 -9.03
C PHE A 55 -10.46 -1.93 -8.63
N GLN A 56 -9.60 -1.12 -9.22
CA GLN A 56 -9.49 0.31 -8.90
C GLN A 56 -10.70 1.16 -9.32
N LYS A 57 -11.61 0.62 -10.14
CA LYS A 57 -12.86 1.33 -10.50
C LYS A 57 -13.76 1.59 -9.30
N ASP A 58 -13.82 0.61 -8.38
CA ASP A 58 -14.74 0.62 -7.24
C ASP A 58 -14.01 0.74 -5.89
N HIS A 59 -12.67 0.85 -5.91
CA HIS A 59 -11.86 0.89 -4.70
C HIS A 59 -10.92 2.10 -4.70
N ASP A 60 -10.68 2.64 -3.53
CA ASP A 60 -9.79 3.79 -3.34
C ASP A 60 -8.32 3.33 -3.24
N THR A 61 -7.84 2.78 -4.35
CA THR A 61 -6.49 2.27 -4.52
C THR A 61 -5.81 2.89 -5.73
N TYR A 62 -4.48 2.95 -5.68
CA TYR A 62 -3.65 3.69 -6.63
C TYR A 62 -2.37 2.93 -6.95
N LEU A 63 -1.81 3.17 -8.13
CA LEU A 63 -0.37 3.01 -8.33
C LEU A 63 0.35 4.26 -7.81
N ILE A 64 1.58 4.06 -7.37
CA ILE A 64 2.48 5.12 -6.93
C ILE A 64 3.50 5.35 -8.05
N TYR A 65 3.54 6.56 -8.59
CA TYR A 65 4.49 6.97 -9.62
C TYR A 65 5.56 7.88 -9.02
N GLU A 66 6.83 7.60 -9.32
CA GLU A 66 7.93 8.50 -8.95
C GLU A 66 8.01 9.64 -9.97
N LYS A 67 7.94 10.89 -9.51
CA LYS A 67 7.95 12.06 -10.41
C LYS A 67 9.25 12.17 -11.22
N GLN A 68 10.36 11.77 -10.64
CA GLN A 68 11.68 11.88 -11.27
C GLN A 68 11.81 10.97 -12.50
N SER A 69 11.33 9.75 -12.43
CA SER A 69 11.41 8.77 -13.51
C SER A 69 10.13 8.68 -14.36
N GLY A 70 9.01 9.11 -13.80
CA GLY A 70 7.68 8.90 -14.39
C GLY A 70 7.20 7.45 -14.31
N GLU A 71 7.94 6.56 -13.63
CA GLU A 71 7.62 5.14 -13.57
C GLU A 71 6.71 4.80 -12.38
N PRO A 72 5.83 3.80 -12.51
CA PRO A 72 5.14 3.22 -11.39
C PRO A 72 6.13 2.41 -10.54
N ILE A 73 6.13 2.66 -9.23
CA ILE A 73 7.11 2.12 -8.28
C ILE A 73 6.47 1.37 -7.11
N GLY A 74 5.14 1.33 -7.07
CA GLY A 74 4.42 0.71 -5.97
C GLY A 74 2.92 0.89 -6.10
N PHE A 75 2.22 0.54 -5.04
CA PHE A 75 0.78 0.76 -4.91
C PHE A 75 0.40 1.11 -3.47
N ALA A 76 -0.74 1.75 -3.32
CA ALA A 76 -1.31 2.06 -2.02
C ALA A 76 -2.83 2.14 -2.12
N GLY A 77 -3.51 1.95 -0.99
CA GLY A 77 -4.95 2.06 -0.93
C GLY A 77 -5.49 2.29 0.47
N MET A 78 -6.76 2.60 0.52
CA MET A 78 -7.52 2.75 1.74
C MET A 78 -8.99 2.44 1.49
N GLU A 79 -9.73 2.20 2.55
CA GLU A 79 -11.18 2.02 2.50
C GLU A 79 -11.88 2.67 3.70
N LEU A 80 -13.13 3.05 3.51
CA LEU A 80 -14.00 3.48 4.61
C LEU A 80 -14.57 2.22 5.28
N VAL A 81 -14.16 1.96 6.52
CA VAL A 81 -14.60 0.78 7.29
C VAL A 81 -15.96 1.01 7.95
N LYS A 82 -16.13 2.23 8.46
CA LYS A 82 -17.37 2.74 9.06
C LYS A 82 -17.33 4.26 9.11
N GLU A 83 -18.43 4.89 9.43
CA GLU A 83 -18.51 6.35 9.59
C GLU A 83 -17.37 6.87 10.49
N GLY A 84 -16.59 7.81 9.98
CA GLY A 84 -15.46 8.44 10.66
C GLY A 84 -14.17 7.61 10.72
N VAL A 85 -14.16 6.38 10.20
CA VAL A 85 -12.98 5.49 10.28
C VAL A 85 -12.60 4.93 8.92
N CYS A 86 -11.40 5.27 8.46
CA CYS A 86 -10.77 4.65 7.31
C CYS A 86 -9.68 3.65 7.75
N GLU A 87 -9.37 2.71 6.87
CA GLU A 87 -8.28 1.75 7.04
C GLU A 87 -7.37 1.75 5.82
N GLU A 88 -6.07 1.75 6.05
CA GLU A 88 -5.07 1.53 5.02
C GLU A 88 -5.12 0.06 4.58
N THR A 89 -5.20 -0.18 3.27
CA THR A 89 -5.39 -1.53 2.71
C THR A 89 -4.12 -2.16 2.13
N GLY A 90 -3.02 -1.45 2.16
CA GLY A 90 -1.70 -1.89 1.72
C GLY A 90 -0.89 -0.74 1.15
N ILE A 91 0.37 -0.63 1.57
CA ILE A 91 1.38 0.22 0.98
C ILE A 91 2.55 -0.68 0.60
N CYS A 92 2.89 -0.71 -0.68
CA CYS A 92 4.01 -1.48 -1.19
C CYS A 92 4.85 -0.61 -2.11
N LEU A 93 6.15 -0.59 -1.89
CA LEU A 93 7.14 0.06 -2.76
C LEU A 93 8.10 -1.01 -3.26
N GLY A 94 8.51 -0.90 -4.51
CA GLY A 94 9.54 -1.77 -5.07
C GLY A 94 10.86 -1.62 -4.32
N PRO A 95 11.71 -2.68 -4.26
CA PRO A 95 12.89 -2.71 -3.41
C PRO A 95 13.94 -1.62 -3.74
N LYS A 96 13.96 -1.12 -4.96
CA LYS A 96 14.85 -0.01 -5.37
C LYS A 96 14.39 1.36 -4.88
N PHE A 97 13.16 1.46 -4.38
CA PHE A 97 12.50 2.73 -4.04
C PHE A 97 12.22 2.88 -2.53
N ILE A 98 12.70 1.94 -1.74
CA ILE A 98 12.67 2.03 -0.27
C ILE A 98 13.80 2.93 0.26
N HIS A 99 13.70 3.35 1.52
CA HIS A 99 14.67 4.23 2.20
C HIS A 99 14.84 5.62 1.58
N LYS A 100 13.86 6.08 0.81
CA LYS A 100 13.82 7.44 0.22
C LYS A 100 12.80 8.36 0.90
N GLY A 101 12.15 7.90 1.96
CA GLY A 101 11.08 8.65 2.63
C GLY A 101 9.73 8.60 1.90
N TYR A 102 9.58 7.78 0.88
CA TYR A 102 8.37 7.67 0.07
C TYR A 102 7.19 7.09 0.85
N GLY A 103 7.42 6.12 1.72
CA GLY A 103 6.37 5.56 2.57
C GLY A 103 5.66 6.61 3.42
N LYS A 104 6.41 7.57 3.98
CA LYS A 104 5.83 8.69 4.75
C LYS A 104 4.99 9.61 3.87
N GLN A 105 5.43 9.89 2.64
CA GLN A 105 4.67 10.71 1.71
C GLN A 105 3.36 10.03 1.33
N VAL A 106 3.39 8.72 1.03
CA VAL A 106 2.22 7.93 0.71
C VAL A 106 1.24 7.89 1.88
N LEU A 107 1.69 7.52 3.07
CA LEU A 107 0.82 7.44 4.25
C LEU A 107 0.21 8.80 4.61
N ASN A 108 0.98 9.88 4.48
CA ASN A 108 0.45 11.24 4.69
C ASN A 108 -0.62 11.60 3.63
N ALA A 109 -0.42 11.22 2.38
CA ALA A 109 -1.41 11.43 1.32
C ALA A 109 -2.72 10.68 1.62
N LEU A 110 -2.65 9.45 2.11
CA LEU A 110 -3.83 8.69 2.54
C LEU A 110 -4.52 9.34 3.75
N ILE A 111 -3.77 9.86 4.73
CA ILE A 111 -4.33 10.62 5.87
C ILE A 111 -5.12 11.83 5.39
N ILE A 112 -4.54 12.63 4.49
CA ILE A 112 -5.20 13.80 3.94
C ILE A 112 -6.49 13.39 3.22
N ARG A 113 -6.43 12.36 2.37
CA ARG A 113 -7.60 11.86 1.65
C ARG A 113 -8.69 11.34 2.58
N ALA A 114 -8.32 10.60 3.63
CA ALA A 114 -9.28 10.12 4.63
C ALA A 114 -10.06 11.28 5.27
N ARG A 115 -9.37 12.36 5.60
CA ARG A 115 -9.99 13.59 6.18
C ARG A 115 -10.86 14.33 5.17
N GLU A 116 -10.33 14.59 3.99
CA GLU A 116 -10.98 15.50 3.02
C GLU A 116 -12.13 14.84 2.26
N VAL A 117 -12.03 13.56 1.94
CA VAL A 117 -13.01 12.84 1.12
C VAL A 117 -14.00 12.06 1.98
N TYR A 118 -13.52 11.38 3.02
CA TYR A 118 -14.34 10.52 3.86
C TYR A 118 -14.73 11.18 5.20
N HIS A 119 -14.23 12.39 5.46
CA HIS A 119 -14.45 13.10 6.73
C HIS A 119 -14.09 12.23 7.95
N ALA A 120 -13.09 11.36 7.76
CA ALA A 120 -12.64 10.46 8.80
C ALA A 120 -11.86 11.20 9.90
N ASP A 121 -12.10 10.81 11.13
CA ASP A 121 -11.35 11.28 12.29
C ASP A 121 -10.27 10.28 12.76
N THR A 122 -10.33 9.06 12.23
CA THR A 122 -9.42 7.97 12.59
C THR A 122 -8.96 7.22 11.35
N LEU A 123 -7.65 6.96 11.26
CA LEU A 123 -7.07 6.03 10.28
C LEU A 123 -6.49 4.82 11.01
N LEU A 124 -6.87 3.63 10.54
CA LEU A 124 -6.34 2.35 10.98
C LEU A 124 -5.20 1.91 10.05
N TYR A 125 -4.24 1.19 10.61
CA TYR A 125 -3.07 0.69 9.92
C TYR A 125 -2.68 -0.67 10.51
N SER A 126 -2.25 -1.61 9.68
CA SER A 126 -1.84 -2.93 10.16
C SER A 126 -0.48 -3.32 9.60
N ALA A 127 0.31 -4.02 10.39
CA ALA A 127 1.60 -4.55 9.98
C ALA A 127 1.87 -5.88 10.66
N ARG A 128 2.51 -6.81 9.95
CA ARG A 128 3.04 -8.03 10.59
C ARG A 128 4.11 -7.66 11.60
N GLU A 129 4.17 -8.38 12.71
CA GLU A 129 5.13 -8.12 13.79
C GLU A 129 6.58 -8.08 13.30
N ASN A 130 6.94 -8.94 12.37
CA ASN A 130 8.29 -9.03 11.79
C ASN A 130 8.55 -8.03 10.64
N ASN A 131 7.55 -7.27 10.20
CA ASN A 131 7.73 -6.19 9.22
C ASN A 131 8.19 -4.91 9.92
N ILE A 132 9.47 -4.83 10.23
CA ILE A 132 10.06 -3.73 10.98
C ILE A 132 9.89 -2.38 10.26
N ALA A 133 10.06 -2.36 8.95
CA ALA A 133 9.93 -1.13 8.15
C ALA A 133 8.51 -0.55 8.24
N SER A 134 7.47 -1.39 8.12
CA SER A 134 6.08 -0.97 8.22
C SER A 134 5.71 -0.49 9.63
N ARG A 135 6.20 -1.18 10.66
CA ARG A 135 6.01 -0.77 12.06
C ARG A 135 6.69 0.56 12.36
N SER A 136 7.92 0.74 11.87
CA SER A 136 8.67 1.99 12.02
C SER A 136 7.97 3.16 11.31
N LEU A 137 7.40 2.91 10.13
CA LEU A 137 6.61 3.89 9.40
C LEU A 137 5.40 4.34 10.24
N ALA A 138 4.59 3.41 10.73
CA ALA A 138 3.43 3.70 11.57
C ALA A 138 3.83 4.52 12.81
N SER A 139 4.84 4.06 13.55
CA SER A 139 5.34 4.75 14.75
C SER A 139 5.84 6.15 14.44
N SER A 140 6.62 6.33 13.38
CA SER A 140 7.17 7.63 12.98
C SER A 140 6.08 8.64 12.54
N MET A 141 4.92 8.16 12.16
CA MET A 141 3.76 8.97 11.76
C MET A 141 2.76 9.17 12.89
N GLY A 142 3.08 8.72 14.12
CA GLY A 142 2.26 8.91 15.31
C GLY A 142 1.08 7.95 15.43
N PHE A 143 1.15 6.79 14.79
CA PHE A 143 0.19 5.70 15.01
C PHE A 143 0.54 4.96 16.31
N GLU A 144 -0.48 4.57 17.04
CA GLU A 144 -0.36 3.82 18.30
C GLU A 144 -0.95 2.41 18.12
N GLN A 145 -0.23 1.39 18.56
CA GLN A 145 -0.73 0.03 18.58
C GLN A 145 -1.87 -0.09 19.59
N TYR A 146 -3.00 -0.69 19.17
CA TYR A 146 -4.15 -0.88 20.05
C TYR A 146 -4.59 -2.35 20.19
N SER A 147 -4.19 -3.23 19.27
CA SER A 147 -4.48 -4.66 19.34
C SER A 147 -3.49 -5.49 18.53
N GLU A 148 -3.57 -6.78 18.70
CA GLU A 148 -2.84 -7.77 17.91
C GLU A 148 -3.68 -9.04 17.76
N GLU A 149 -3.43 -9.80 16.70
CA GLU A 149 -4.07 -11.09 16.45
C GLU A 149 -3.14 -12.05 15.72
N MET A 150 -3.35 -13.34 15.91
CA MET A 150 -2.69 -14.37 15.11
C MET A 150 -3.50 -14.58 13.84
N LYS A 151 -2.83 -14.61 12.70
CA LYS A 151 -3.42 -14.85 11.37
C LYS A 151 -2.65 -15.92 10.63
N GLU A 152 -3.31 -16.51 9.67
CA GLU A 152 -2.73 -17.50 8.76
C GLU A 152 -2.51 -16.87 7.39
N ASP A 153 -1.33 -17.07 6.81
CA ASP A 153 -1.02 -16.62 5.46
C ASP A 153 -1.74 -17.54 4.46
N PRO A 154 -2.66 -17.03 3.62
CA PRO A 154 -3.42 -17.86 2.69
C PRO A 154 -2.57 -18.54 1.62
N ARG A 155 -1.31 -18.13 1.45
CA ARG A 155 -0.40 -18.69 0.43
C ARG A 155 0.23 -20.02 0.85
N ASP A 156 0.53 -20.17 2.15
CA ASP A 156 1.31 -21.31 2.65
C ASP A 156 0.83 -21.85 4.02
N SER A 157 -0.26 -21.27 4.56
CA SER A 157 -0.81 -21.60 5.88
C SER A 157 0.14 -21.32 7.07
N SER A 158 1.21 -20.56 6.86
CA SER A 158 2.06 -20.12 7.96
C SER A 158 1.32 -19.15 8.88
N VAL A 159 1.58 -19.25 10.18
CA VAL A 159 0.96 -18.41 11.20
C VAL A 159 1.88 -17.23 11.51
N TYR A 160 1.30 -16.03 11.56
CA TYR A 160 2.00 -14.81 11.90
C TYR A 160 1.16 -13.91 12.82
N LYS A 161 1.83 -13.02 13.53
CA LYS A 161 1.15 -12.01 14.35
C LYS A 161 0.95 -10.74 13.54
N MET A 162 -0.30 -10.27 13.46
CA MET A 162 -0.66 -8.97 12.91
C MET A 162 -0.84 -7.97 14.04
N LEU A 163 -0.17 -6.84 13.94
CA LEU A 163 -0.30 -5.71 14.85
C LEU A 163 -1.22 -4.66 14.23
N HIS A 164 -2.16 -4.17 15.01
CA HIS A 164 -3.12 -3.13 14.60
C HIS A 164 -2.82 -1.81 15.28
N PHE A 165 -2.71 -0.78 14.47
CA PHE A 165 -2.41 0.59 14.87
C PHE A 165 -3.54 1.52 14.50
N LYS A 166 -3.68 2.62 15.22
CA LYS A 166 -4.62 3.69 14.92
C LYS A 166 -4.00 5.06 15.13
N LYS A 167 -4.52 6.03 14.41
CA LYS A 167 -4.16 7.44 14.58
C LYS A 167 -5.41 8.30 14.48
N LYS A 168 -5.55 9.24 15.40
CA LYS A 168 -6.52 10.35 15.26
C LYS A 168 -6.00 11.33 14.21
N ILE A 169 -6.82 11.61 13.21
CA ILE A 169 -6.49 12.43 12.05
C ILE A 169 -7.44 13.62 11.86
N GLY A 170 -8.53 13.61 12.60
CA GLY A 170 -9.53 14.69 12.62
C GLY A 170 -9.18 15.84 13.52
#